data_5522f3bf1f988b0b32481546915b6ba5
#
_entry.id   5522f3bf1f988b0b32481546915b6ba5
#
_cell.length_a   1.000
_cell.length_b   1.000
_cell.length_c   1.000
_cell.angle_alpha   90.00
_cell.angle_beta   90.00
_cell.angle_gamma   90.00
#
_symmetry.space_group_name_H-M   'P 1'
#
loop_
_entity.id
_entity.type
_entity.pdbx_description
1 polymer ?
#
loop_
_entity_poly.entity_id
_entity_poly.type
_entity_poly.pdbx_seq_one_letter_code
_entity_poly.pdbx_strand_id
1 'polypeptide(L)'
;MMNVDEYKLPLKKVIEEFELEKIYETDDLDSVMITNTDVNRPGLQMVGFFDYFDNNRIQIMGKVEFTYLEQFHADERAEKIEKLMSQHIPALIVTRGLQIFPEMIELAEKYNVPLLRSESGTSAFMSALIAYLNVQLAPCIVIHGVLVDVYGTGVLITGESGIGKSEAALELIKRGHRLVTDDAVAVSYTHLRAHETCADLV
;
A
#
# COMPACT_ATOMS: atom_id res chain seq x y z
N MET A 1 -16.19 -9.38 -19.35
CA MET A 1 -14.83 -9.30 -18.81
C MET A 1 -14.74 -7.92 -18.16
N MET A 2 -14.83 -7.85 -16.85
CA MET A 2 -14.69 -6.60 -16.10
C MET A 2 -13.21 -6.24 -16.13
N ASN A 3 -12.87 -5.06 -16.65
CA ASN A 3 -11.55 -4.47 -16.47
C ASN A 3 -11.39 -4.17 -14.98
N VAL A 4 -10.64 -5.00 -14.32
CA VAL A 4 -10.08 -4.68 -13.01
C VAL A 4 -8.93 -3.71 -13.31
N ASP A 5 -9.18 -2.41 -13.23
CA ASP A 5 -8.10 -1.44 -13.24
C ASP A 5 -7.20 -1.79 -12.06
N GLU A 6 -5.96 -2.18 -12.33
CA GLU A 6 -4.95 -2.37 -11.29
C GLU A 6 -4.78 -1.03 -10.57
N TYR A 7 -5.29 -0.94 -9.35
CA TYR A 7 -5.14 0.25 -8.54
C TYR A 7 -3.66 0.45 -8.24
N LYS A 8 -3.16 1.63 -8.59
CA LYS A 8 -1.79 2.05 -8.37
C LYS A 8 -1.79 3.16 -7.34
N LEU A 9 -0.96 3.05 -6.33
CA LEU A 9 -0.83 4.05 -5.28
C LEU A 9 0.47 4.84 -5.49
N PRO A 10 0.43 6.17 -5.67
CA PRO A 10 1.65 6.97 -5.70
C PRO A 10 2.44 6.82 -4.40
N LEU A 11 3.77 6.61 -4.49
CA LEU A 11 4.65 6.51 -3.32
C LEU A 11 4.55 7.73 -2.41
N LYS A 12 4.29 8.89 -2.98
CA LYS A 12 4.07 10.14 -2.25
C LYS A 12 3.00 10.02 -1.16
N LYS A 13 1.89 9.32 -1.43
CA LYS A 13 0.85 9.08 -0.42
C LYS A 13 1.33 8.22 0.75
N VAL A 14 2.22 7.27 0.48
CA VAL A 14 2.86 6.47 1.54
C VAL A 14 3.78 7.35 2.39
N ILE A 15 4.55 8.23 1.74
CA ILE A 15 5.45 9.18 2.43
C ILE A 15 4.65 10.11 3.35
N GLU A 16 3.54 10.67 2.85
CA GLU A 16 2.67 11.58 3.60
C GLU A 16 1.96 10.87 4.76
N GLU A 17 1.39 9.69 4.54
CA GLU A 17 0.65 8.92 5.56
C GLU A 17 1.54 8.48 6.73
N PHE A 18 2.77 8.07 6.43
CA PHE A 18 3.72 7.58 7.44
C PHE A 18 4.75 8.61 7.88
N GLU A 19 4.61 9.87 7.45
CA GLU A 19 5.52 10.98 7.77
C GLU A 19 6.99 10.60 7.56
N LEU A 20 7.29 9.95 6.40
CA LEU A 20 8.62 9.44 6.12
C LEU A 20 9.57 10.59 5.79
N GLU A 21 10.75 10.55 6.42
CA GLU A 21 11.84 11.43 6.07
C GLU A 21 12.44 11.03 4.73
N LYS A 22 12.58 11.97 3.83
CA LYS A 22 13.19 11.78 2.52
C LYS A 22 14.71 11.98 2.63
N ILE A 23 15.47 10.90 2.54
CA ILE A 23 16.93 10.94 2.51
C ILE A 23 17.43 11.20 1.08
N TYR A 24 16.83 10.50 0.12
CA TYR A 24 16.99 10.77 -1.31
C TYR A 24 15.62 10.66 -1.98
N GLU A 25 15.30 11.67 -2.75
CA GLU A 25 14.07 11.78 -3.53
C GLU A 25 14.40 11.74 -5.01
N THR A 26 13.72 10.91 -5.77
CA THR A 26 13.89 10.83 -7.22
C THR A 26 13.31 12.08 -7.90
N ASP A 27 13.85 12.49 -9.04
CA ASP A 27 13.38 13.66 -9.81
C ASP A 27 11.88 13.55 -10.18
N ASP A 28 11.36 12.35 -10.31
CA ASP A 28 9.98 12.05 -10.68
C ASP A 28 9.28 11.16 -9.65
N LEU A 29 9.28 11.60 -8.39
CA LEU A 29 8.65 10.87 -7.29
C LEU A 29 7.14 10.66 -7.51
N ASP A 30 6.49 11.58 -8.19
CA ASP A 30 5.05 11.51 -8.49
C ASP A 30 4.72 10.36 -9.47
N SER A 31 5.70 9.87 -10.25
CA SER A 31 5.54 8.73 -11.15
C SER A 31 5.79 7.37 -10.50
N VAL A 32 6.40 7.35 -9.31
CA VAL A 32 6.67 6.09 -8.61
C VAL A 32 5.37 5.52 -8.06
N MET A 33 4.91 4.42 -8.66
CA MET A 33 3.66 3.76 -8.32
C MET A 33 3.88 2.45 -7.59
N ILE A 34 3.21 2.28 -6.46
CA ILE A 34 3.15 1.04 -5.72
C ILE A 34 1.97 0.22 -6.25
N THR A 35 2.24 -1.02 -6.60
CA THR A 35 1.26 -1.96 -7.18
C THR A 35 1.11 -3.23 -6.35
N ASN A 36 1.99 -3.44 -5.35
CA ASN A 36 1.99 -4.64 -4.53
C ASN A 36 1.67 -4.29 -3.07
N THR A 37 0.82 -5.07 -2.45
CA THR A 37 0.46 -4.92 -1.02
C THR A 37 1.50 -5.53 -0.09
N ASP A 38 2.31 -6.46 -0.61
CA ASP A 38 3.38 -7.09 0.14
C ASP A 38 4.62 -6.20 0.20
N VAL A 39 5.33 -6.30 1.29
CA VAL A 39 6.64 -5.68 1.51
C VAL A 39 7.71 -6.75 1.69
N ASN A 40 8.97 -6.39 1.50
CA ASN A 40 10.08 -7.33 1.66
C ASN A 40 11.13 -6.79 2.64
N ARG A 41 11.76 -7.71 3.38
CA ARG A 41 12.99 -7.46 4.12
C ARG A 41 14.14 -8.11 3.38
N PRO A 42 15.12 -7.35 2.85
CA PRO A 42 16.09 -7.87 1.89
C PRO A 42 17.25 -8.65 2.55
N GLY A 43 16.98 -9.44 3.61
CA GLY A 43 18.01 -10.19 4.31
C GLY A 43 18.75 -11.20 3.42
N LEU A 44 18.03 -11.95 2.59
CA LEU A 44 18.63 -12.90 1.64
C LEU A 44 19.31 -12.17 0.47
N GLN A 45 18.79 -11.04 0.05
CA GLN A 45 19.40 -10.23 -1.02
C GLN A 45 20.75 -9.66 -0.60
N MET A 46 20.92 -9.35 0.70
CA MET A 46 22.22 -8.90 1.26
C MET A 46 23.32 -9.97 1.17
N VAL A 47 22.95 -11.26 1.11
CA VAL A 47 23.91 -12.36 0.89
C VAL A 47 23.99 -12.80 -0.57
N GLY A 48 23.28 -12.11 -1.48
CA GLY A 48 23.35 -12.34 -2.91
C GLY A 48 22.33 -13.35 -3.46
N PHE A 49 21.33 -13.72 -2.67
CA PHE A 49 20.27 -14.63 -3.11
C PHE A 49 19.05 -13.84 -3.61
N PHE A 50 18.78 -13.93 -4.91
CA PHE A 50 17.70 -13.21 -5.59
C PHE A 50 16.66 -14.12 -6.25
N ASP A 51 16.76 -15.43 -6.07
CA ASP A 51 15.74 -16.35 -6.58
C ASP A 51 14.39 -16.02 -5.94
N TYR A 52 13.37 -15.87 -6.79
CA TYR A 52 12.01 -15.46 -6.39
C TYR A 52 11.91 -14.05 -5.76
N PHE A 53 12.92 -13.20 -5.98
CA PHE A 53 12.85 -11.80 -5.56
C PHE A 53 11.85 -11.04 -6.43
N ASP A 54 10.86 -10.42 -5.77
CA ASP A 54 9.89 -9.55 -6.41
C ASP A 54 10.32 -8.09 -6.21
N ASN A 55 10.81 -7.49 -7.27
CA ASN A 55 11.30 -6.11 -7.25
C ASN A 55 10.18 -5.05 -7.19
N ASN A 56 8.90 -5.43 -7.36
CA ASN A 56 7.76 -4.49 -7.21
C ASN A 56 7.39 -4.23 -5.76
N ARG A 57 8.03 -4.90 -4.80
CA ARG A 57 7.78 -4.71 -3.37
C ARG A 57 8.63 -3.60 -2.79
N ILE A 58 8.03 -2.79 -1.92
CA ILE A 58 8.80 -1.87 -1.06
C ILE A 58 9.76 -2.67 -0.19
N GLN A 59 11.03 -2.27 -0.17
CA GLN A 59 12.06 -2.91 0.64
C GLN A 59 12.19 -2.19 1.99
N ILE A 60 12.23 -2.97 3.08
CA ILE A 60 12.29 -2.42 4.44
C ILE A 60 13.51 -2.98 5.16
N MET A 61 14.41 -2.10 5.57
CA MET A 61 15.58 -2.45 6.36
C MET A 61 15.41 -2.00 7.80
N GLY A 62 15.79 -2.89 8.71
CA GLY A 62 15.79 -2.61 10.14
C GLY A 62 17.14 -2.93 10.78
N LYS A 63 17.14 -3.08 12.11
CA LYS A 63 18.34 -3.31 12.88
C LYS A 63 19.13 -4.56 12.44
N VAL A 64 18.43 -5.62 12.01
CA VAL A 64 19.09 -6.89 11.63
C VAL A 64 19.95 -6.70 10.38
N GLU A 65 19.39 -6.08 9.35
CA GLU A 65 20.07 -5.81 8.09
C GLU A 65 21.22 -4.83 8.31
N PHE A 66 21.03 -3.80 9.12
CA PHE A 66 22.08 -2.84 9.46
C PHE A 66 23.21 -3.48 10.26
N THR A 67 22.92 -4.26 11.30
CA THR A 67 23.95 -4.96 12.08
C THR A 67 24.75 -5.94 11.21
N TYR A 68 24.10 -6.57 10.23
CA TYR A 68 24.81 -7.39 9.25
C TYR A 68 25.73 -6.55 8.37
N LEU A 69 25.28 -5.42 7.85
CA LEU A 69 26.06 -4.53 7.00
C LEU A 69 27.21 -3.85 7.74
N GLU A 70 27.07 -3.58 9.03
CA GLU A 70 28.12 -3.01 9.88
C GLU A 70 29.37 -3.92 10.02
N GLN A 71 29.24 -5.21 9.71
CA GLN A 71 30.36 -6.16 9.75
C GLN A 71 31.33 -6.00 8.57
N PHE A 72 30.95 -5.24 7.53
CA PHE A 72 31.70 -5.08 6.30
C PHE A 72 32.34 -3.69 6.19
N HIS A 73 33.45 -3.60 5.49
CA HIS A 73 34.02 -2.33 5.07
C HIS A 73 33.09 -1.63 4.04
N ALA A 74 33.28 -0.33 3.87
CA ALA A 74 32.40 0.50 3.03
C ALA A 74 32.24 -0.06 1.60
N ASP A 75 33.34 -0.50 0.97
CA ASP A 75 33.34 -1.04 -0.39
C ASP A 75 32.49 -2.34 -0.49
N GLU A 76 32.69 -3.29 0.43
CA GLU A 76 31.95 -4.55 0.46
C GLU A 76 30.47 -4.32 0.78
N ARG A 77 30.20 -3.36 1.66
CA ARG A 77 28.84 -2.95 2.00
C ARG A 77 28.14 -2.31 0.81
N ALA A 78 28.85 -1.43 0.09
CA ALA A 78 28.37 -0.82 -1.14
C ALA A 78 27.98 -1.88 -2.19
N GLU A 79 28.81 -2.90 -2.44
CA GLU A 79 28.50 -3.98 -3.38
C GLU A 79 27.19 -4.72 -3.04
N LYS A 80 26.94 -4.96 -1.73
CA LYS A 80 25.71 -5.65 -1.28
C LYS A 80 24.48 -4.80 -1.50
N ILE A 81 24.57 -3.51 -1.17
CA ILE A 81 23.48 -2.55 -1.34
C ILE A 81 23.22 -2.30 -2.83
N GLU A 82 24.30 -2.21 -3.63
CA GLU A 82 24.20 -2.01 -5.08
C GLU A 82 23.40 -3.12 -5.76
N LYS A 83 23.65 -4.38 -5.40
CA LYS A 83 22.89 -5.52 -5.94
C LYS A 83 21.40 -5.40 -5.70
N LEU A 84 20.97 -4.83 -4.57
CA LEU A 84 19.56 -4.60 -4.27
C LEU A 84 19.03 -3.39 -5.06
N MET A 85 19.72 -2.27 -5.04
CA MET A 85 19.28 -1.03 -5.69
C MET A 85 19.19 -1.18 -7.22
N SER A 86 20.09 -1.97 -7.81
CA SER A 86 20.11 -2.27 -9.26
C SER A 86 18.90 -3.07 -9.75
N GLN A 87 18.07 -3.61 -8.82
CA GLN A 87 16.82 -4.30 -9.18
C GLN A 87 15.66 -3.34 -9.49
N HIS A 88 15.87 -2.02 -9.45
CA HIS A 88 14.85 -0.99 -9.69
C HIS A 88 13.63 -1.15 -8.77
N ILE A 89 13.90 -1.30 -7.49
CA ILE A 89 12.87 -1.38 -6.45
C ILE A 89 12.12 -0.03 -6.31
N PRO A 90 10.81 -0.03 -5.94
CA PRO A 90 10.02 1.19 -5.86
C PRO A 90 10.46 2.14 -4.74
N ALA A 91 10.99 1.59 -3.64
CA ALA A 91 11.56 2.37 -2.54
C ALA A 91 12.37 1.47 -1.59
N LEU A 92 13.36 2.06 -0.92
CA LEU A 92 14.04 1.49 0.23
C LEU A 92 13.72 2.33 1.47
N ILE A 93 13.10 1.71 2.47
CA ILE A 93 12.72 2.38 3.72
C ILE A 93 13.55 1.82 4.87
N VAL A 94 14.30 2.70 5.53
CA VAL A 94 15.07 2.38 6.73
C VAL A 94 14.25 2.75 7.96
N THR A 95 14.07 1.80 8.87
CA THR A 95 13.24 1.98 10.07
C THR A 95 14.08 2.25 11.31
N ARG A 96 13.43 2.62 12.45
CA ARG A 96 14.05 2.89 13.76
C ARG A 96 14.97 4.12 13.80
N GLY A 97 14.81 5.07 12.90
CA GLY A 97 15.69 6.22 12.83
C GLY A 97 17.16 5.89 12.65
N LEU A 98 17.50 4.71 12.09
CA LEU A 98 18.88 4.27 11.94
C LEU A 98 19.66 5.25 11.07
N GLN A 99 20.94 5.44 11.41
CA GLN A 99 21.82 6.30 10.64
C GLN A 99 22.12 5.65 9.28
N ILE A 100 21.82 6.41 8.22
CA ILE A 100 22.03 5.95 6.85
C ILE A 100 23.53 5.91 6.53
N PHE A 101 24.00 4.84 5.91
CA PHE A 101 25.36 4.75 5.41
C PHE A 101 25.55 5.67 4.21
N PRO A 102 26.68 6.41 4.09
CA PRO A 102 26.92 7.31 2.97
C PRO A 102 26.76 6.64 1.61
N GLU A 103 27.25 5.41 1.47
CA GLU A 103 27.15 4.62 0.24
C GLU A 103 25.70 4.27 -0.15
N MET A 104 24.77 4.23 0.80
CA MET A 104 23.33 4.06 0.48
C MET A 104 22.78 5.27 -0.26
N ILE A 105 23.23 6.47 0.10
CA ILE A 105 22.78 7.73 -0.54
C ILE A 105 23.34 7.78 -1.96
N GLU A 106 24.63 7.53 -2.13
CA GLU A 106 25.29 7.52 -3.44
C GLU A 106 24.64 6.50 -4.40
N LEU A 107 24.31 5.31 -3.89
CA LEU A 107 23.68 4.27 -4.70
C LEU A 107 22.21 4.56 -4.97
N ALA A 108 21.49 5.18 -4.04
CA ALA A 108 20.12 5.63 -4.25
C ALA A 108 20.05 6.66 -5.38
N GLU A 109 20.99 7.62 -5.41
CA GLU A 109 21.14 8.59 -6.49
C GLU A 109 21.51 7.90 -7.82
N LYS A 110 22.51 7.01 -7.81
CA LYS A 110 23.00 6.29 -9.00
C LYS A 110 21.89 5.47 -9.70
N TYR A 111 21.04 4.80 -8.91
CA TYR A 111 19.98 3.92 -9.42
C TYR A 111 18.60 4.57 -9.43
N ASN A 112 18.53 5.85 -9.02
CA ASN A 112 17.29 6.63 -8.92
C ASN A 112 16.20 5.90 -8.10
N VAL A 113 16.59 5.37 -6.93
CA VAL A 113 15.71 4.64 -6.00
C VAL A 113 15.40 5.52 -4.80
N PRO A 114 14.13 5.84 -4.51
CA PRO A 114 13.75 6.60 -3.32
C PRO A 114 14.29 5.95 -2.04
N LEU A 115 15.06 6.70 -1.25
CA LEU A 115 15.60 6.27 0.05
C LEU A 115 14.91 7.08 1.15
N LEU A 116 14.16 6.38 1.99
CA LEU A 116 13.29 6.96 3.00
C LEU A 116 13.66 6.46 4.39
N ARG A 117 13.33 7.24 5.43
CA ARG A 117 13.55 6.85 6.81
C ARG A 117 12.29 7.01 7.65
N SER A 118 12.06 6.06 8.57
CA SER A 118 11.01 6.07 9.57
C SER A 118 11.59 5.90 10.98
N GLU A 119 11.07 6.63 11.95
CA GLU A 119 11.41 6.46 13.36
C GLU A 119 10.77 5.21 13.98
N SER A 120 9.75 4.69 13.36
CA SER A 120 8.96 3.55 13.86
C SER A 120 9.76 2.26 13.91
N GLY A 121 9.39 1.39 14.85
CA GLY A 121 9.92 0.02 14.94
C GLY A 121 9.57 -0.81 13.70
N THR A 122 10.51 -1.62 13.20
CA THR A 122 10.39 -2.34 11.92
C THR A 122 9.09 -3.16 11.80
N SER A 123 8.74 -3.96 12.81
CA SER A 123 7.55 -4.82 12.75
C SER A 123 6.26 -4.01 12.80
N ALA A 124 6.20 -2.95 13.62
CA ALA A 124 5.05 -2.07 13.71
C ALA A 124 4.84 -1.32 12.40
N PHE A 125 5.93 -0.77 11.83
CA PHE A 125 5.89 -0.09 10.55
C PHE A 125 5.42 -1.00 9.41
N MET A 126 5.98 -2.22 9.31
CA MET A 126 5.57 -3.19 8.28
C MET A 126 4.10 -3.55 8.39
N SER A 127 3.61 -3.82 9.60
CA SER A 127 2.20 -4.17 9.82
C SER A 127 1.26 -3.03 9.42
N ALA A 128 1.60 -1.79 9.79
CA ALA A 128 0.81 -0.62 9.44
C ALA A 128 0.84 -0.36 7.93
N LEU A 129 2.02 -0.48 7.29
CA LEU A 129 2.17 -0.27 5.85
C LEU A 129 1.38 -1.33 5.06
N ILE A 130 1.48 -2.61 5.42
CA ILE A 130 0.70 -3.69 4.75
C ILE A 130 -0.80 -3.43 4.90
N ALA A 131 -1.27 -3.06 6.10
CA ALA A 131 -2.68 -2.74 6.32
C ALA A 131 -3.14 -1.56 5.45
N TYR A 132 -2.34 -0.50 5.38
CA TYR A 132 -2.61 0.66 4.55
C TYR A 132 -2.64 0.29 3.05
N LEU A 133 -1.63 -0.44 2.55
CA LEU A 133 -1.56 -0.86 1.16
C LEU A 133 -2.75 -1.76 0.77
N ASN A 134 -3.15 -2.68 1.65
CA ASN A 134 -4.33 -3.52 1.42
C ASN A 134 -5.62 -2.71 1.25
N VAL A 135 -5.76 -1.61 1.97
CA VAL A 135 -6.91 -0.71 1.82
C VAL A 135 -6.82 0.11 0.53
N GLN A 136 -5.63 0.69 0.25
CA GLN A 136 -5.45 1.60 -0.88
C GLN A 136 -5.42 0.90 -2.24
N LEU A 137 -4.93 -0.34 -2.29
CA LEU A 137 -4.84 -1.16 -3.49
C LEU A 137 -5.99 -2.18 -3.61
N ALA A 138 -6.98 -2.12 -2.71
CA ALA A 138 -8.12 -3.01 -2.77
C ALA A 138 -8.90 -2.81 -4.08
N PRO A 139 -9.29 -3.89 -4.76
CA PRO A 139 -10.16 -3.80 -5.92
C PRO A 139 -11.44 -3.05 -5.56
N CYS A 140 -11.77 -2.04 -6.35
CA CYS A 140 -12.98 -1.26 -6.17
C CYS A 140 -13.90 -1.50 -7.36
N ILE A 141 -15.16 -1.81 -7.09
CA ILE A 141 -16.20 -1.88 -8.11
C ILE A 141 -17.19 -0.75 -7.89
N VAL A 142 -17.67 -0.16 -8.97
CA VAL A 142 -18.75 0.82 -8.92
C VAL A 142 -20.07 0.10 -9.19
N ILE A 143 -20.97 0.17 -8.23
CA ILE A 143 -22.31 -0.43 -8.33
C ILE A 143 -23.33 0.71 -8.41
N HIS A 144 -24.18 0.69 -9.42
CA HIS A 144 -25.31 1.62 -9.48
C HIS A 144 -26.40 1.18 -8.50
N GLY A 145 -26.66 2.05 -7.51
CA GLY A 145 -27.63 1.76 -6.47
C GLY A 145 -27.74 2.90 -5.48
N VAL A 146 -28.64 2.73 -4.52
CA VAL A 146 -28.85 3.69 -3.42
C VAL A 146 -28.32 3.10 -2.13
N LEU A 147 -27.41 3.78 -1.46
CA LEU A 147 -26.87 3.37 -0.16
C LEU A 147 -27.57 4.14 0.97
N VAL A 148 -28.20 3.42 1.88
CA VAL A 148 -28.91 3.96 3.04
C VAL A 148 -28.29 3.39 4.32
N ASP A 149 -28.06 4.23 5.30
CA ASP A 149 -27.70 3.81 6.65
C ASP A 149 -28.98 3.45 7.44
N VAL A 150 -29.11 2.18 7.78
CA VAL A 150 -30.24 1.64 8.55
C VAL A 150 -29.73 1.15 9.89
N TYR A 151 -29.95 1.94 10.94
CA TYR A 151 -29.47 1.65 12.32
C TYR A 151 -27.97 1.38 12.42
N GLY A 152 -27.13 2.11 11.68
CA GLY A 152 -25.67 1.93 11.68
C GLY A 152 -25.17 0.83 10.72
N THR A 153 -26.08 0.20 9.95
CA THR A 153 -25.74 -0.78 8.92
C THR A 153 -25.96 -0.17 7.54
N GLY A 154 -24.94 -0.24 6.67
CA GLY A 154 -25.06 0.20 5.28
C GLY A 154 -25.89 -0.80 4.46
N VAL A 155 -27.03 -0.37 3.93
CA VAL A 155 -27.89 -1.16 3.04
C VAL A 155 -27.80 -0.61 1.63
N LEU A 156 -27.28 -1.42 0.69
CA LEU A 156 -27.18 -1.07 -0.72
C LEU A 156 -28.38 -1.64 -1.49
N ILE A 157 -29.23 -0.75 -2.02
CA ILE A 157 -30.38 -1.09 -2.85
C ILE A 157 -29.95 -1.09 -4.31
N THR A 158 -29.94 -2.26 -4.95
CA THR A 158 -29.57 -2.43 -6.35
C THR A 158 -30.75 -2.90 -7.20
N GLY A 159 -30.66 -2.75 -8.52
CA GLY A 159 -31.66 -3.20 -9.46
C GLY A 159 -31.65 -2.39 -10.76
N GLU A 160 -32.47 -2.76 -11.74
CA GLU A 160 -32.57 -2.07 -13.01
C GLU A 160 -33.09 -0.64 -12.83
N SER A 161 -32.82 0.23 -13.83
CA SER A 161 -33.31 1.59 -13.81
C SER A 161 -34.87 1.57 -13.87
N GLY A 162 -35.48 2.39 -13.00
CA GLY A 162 -36.96 2.51 -12.96
C GLY A 162 -37.67 1.45 -12.10
N ILE A 163 -36.96 0.52 -11.42
CA ILE A 163 -37.58 -0.53 -10.61
C ILE A 163 -38.13 -0.02 -9.26
N GLY A 164 -37.84 1.24 -8.89
CA GLY A 164 -38.32 1.81 -7.62
C GLY A 164 -37.25 1.90 -6.54
N LYS A 165 -35.94 1.85 -6.86
CA LYS A 165 -34.84 1.97 -5.87
C LYS A 165 -34.93 3.25 -5.06
N SER A 166 -35.09 4.38 -5.72
CA SER A 166 -35.19 5.70 -5.07
C SER A 166 -36.46 5.83 -4.23
N GLU A 167 -37.58 5.24 -4.65
CA GLU A 167 -38.81 5.21 -3.87
C GLU A 167 -38.63 4.38 -2.57
N ALA A 168 -37.97 3.21 -2.67
CA ALA A 168 -37.66 2.40 -1.51
C ALA A 168 -36.75 3.14 -0.53
N ALA A 169 -35.70 3.83 -1.05
CA ALA A 169 -34.82 4.66 -0.23
C ALA A 169 -35.57 5.82 0.45
N LEU A 170 -36.46 6.51 -0.27
CA LEU A 170 -37.29 7.57 0.30
C LEU A 170 -38.19 7.06 1.43
N GLU A 171 -38.71 5.86 1.32
CA GLU A 171 -39.55 5.26 2.38
C GLU A 171 -38.71 4.98 3.63
N LEU A 172 -37.44 4.50 3.47
CA LEU A 172 -36.50 4.32 4.58
C LEU A 172 -36.14 5.66 5.23
N ILE A 173 -35.89 6.70 4.43
CA ILE A 173 -35.61 8.05 4.93
C ILE A 173 -36.78 8.61 5.73
N LYS A 174 -38.02 8.43 5.27
CA LYS A 174 -39.22 8.82 6.01
C LYS A 174 -39.35 8.12 7.36
N ARG A 175 -38.81 6.91 7.49
CA ARG A 175 -38.74 6.14 8.74
C ARG A 175 -37.58 6.53 9.63
N GLY A 176 -36.80 7.55 9.28
CA GLY A 176 -35.70 8.10 10.08
C GLY A 176 -34.31 7.53 9.78
N HIS A 177 -34.17 6.79 8.68
CA HIS A 177 -32.87 6.31 8.22
C HIS A 177 -32.16 7.38 7.36
N ARG A 178 -30.84 7.26 7.21
CA ARG A 178 -30.01 8.28 6.56
C ARG A 178 -29.60 7.83 5.17
N LEU A 179 -29.88 8.66 4.16
CA LEU A 179 -29.30 8.50 2.83
C LEU A 179 -27.79 8.78 2.89
N VAL A 180 -26.99 7.86 2.36
CA VAL A 180 -25.54 8.02 2.23
C VAL A 180 -25.19 8.49 0.84
N THR A 181 -25.66 7.80 -0.19
CA THR A 181 -25.49 8.22 -1.61
C THR A 181 -26.57 7.62 -2.48
N ASP A 182 -26.83 8.29 -3.60
CA ASP A 182 -27.77 7.87 -4.66
C ASP A 182 -27.02 7.90 -5.99
N ASP A 183 -27.21 6.89 -6.85
CA ASP A 183 -26.70 6.70 -8.19
C ASP A 183 -25.47 5.78 -8.32
N ALA A 184 -24.31 6.09 -7.74
CA ALA A 184 -23.10 5.29 -7.86
C ALA A 184 -22.42 5.07 -6.50
N VAL A 185 -22.23 3.81 -6.13
CA VAL A 185 -21.57 3.40 -4.89
C VAL A 185 -20.28 2.69 -5.24
N ALA A 186 -19.15 3.26 -4.83
CA ALA A 186 -17.85 2.58 -4.90
C ALA A 186 -17.73 1.60 -3.74
N VAL A 187 -17.61 0.33 -4.04
CA VAL A 187 -17.44 -0.74 -3.05
C VAL A 187 -16.06 -1.35 -3.22
N SER A 188 -15.23 -1.30 -2.17
CA SER A 188 -13.92 -1.94 -2.14
C SER A 188 -13.92 -3.13 -1.19
N TYR A 189 -13.28 -4.22 -1.63
CA TYR A 189 -13.12 -5.42 -0.81
C TYR A 189 -11.81 -5.33 -0.04
N THR A 190 -11.84 -4.91 1.22
CA THR A 190 -10.65 -4.74 2.06
C THR A 190 -10.31 -5.98 2.90
N HIS A 191 -11.20 -6.96 3.02
CA HIS A 191 -10.99 -8.21 3.74
C HIS A 191 -11.73 -9.38 3.08
N LEU A 192 -10.97 -10.24 2.40
CA LEU A 192 -11.37 -11.62 2.16
C LEU A 192 -10.85 -12.48 3.33
N ARG A 193 -11.49 -12.44 4.48
CA ARG A 193 -11.43 -13.56 5.40
C ARG A 193 -12.48 -14.57 4.96
N ALA A 194 -12.07 -15.83 4.81
CA ALA A 194 -12.85 -16.96 4.31
C ALA A 194 -14.05 -17.38 5.20
N HIS A 195 -14.60 -16.47 6.01
CA HIS A 195 -15.74 -16.74 6.91
C HIS A 195 -16.85 -15.70 6.89
N GLU A 196 -16.76 -14.68 6.05
CA GLU A 196 -17.91 -13.81 5.81
C GLU A 196 -18.32 -14.01 4.36
N THR A 197 -19.24 -14.92 4.21
CA THR A 197 -20.00 -15.08 2.98
C THR A 197 -20.68 -13.76 2.67
N CYS A 198 -20.63 -13.31 1.41
CA CYS A 198 -21.45 -12.25 0.81
C CYS A 198 -22.96 -12.46 0.96
N ALA A 199 -23.41 -13.05 2.06
CA ALA A 199 -24.82 -13.34 2.35
C ALA A 199 -25.58 -12.13 2.91
N ASP A 200 -24.88 -11.04 3.23
CA ASP A 200 -25.50 -9.82 3.76
C ASP A 200 -25.68 -8.70 2.74
N LEU A 201 -25.48 -9.00 1.46
CA LEU A 201 -25.82 -8.12 0.34
C LEU A 201 -27.09 -8.65 -0.34
N VAL A 202 -28.24 -8.39 0.25
CA VAL A 202 -29.56 -8.52 -0.37
C VAL A 202 -30.17 -7.16 -0.58
#